data_2482a0cbe72d51876e634d92ce0d5e47
#
_entry.id   2482a0cbe72d51876e634d92ce0d5e47
#
_cell.length_a   1.000
_cell.length_b   1.000
_cell.length_c   1.000
_cell.angle_alpha   90.00
_cell.angle_beta   90.00
_cell.angle_gamma   90.00
#
_symmetry.space_group_name_H-M   'P 1'
#
loop_
_entity.id
_entity.type
_entity.pdbx_description
1 polymer ?
#
loop_
_entity_poly.entity_id
_entity_poly.type
_entity_poly.pdbx_seq_one_letter_code
_entity_poly.pdbx_strand_id
1 'polypeptide(L)'
;MKEVLLLKCGEIVLKGLNRKTFEDRLLKNLKRRMAHVADCEITMRQSVVYVEIPDDADADAVMECASRVFGFATISRAAVCPEKTLESIIATAKDYLAPNFAAAKTFKVESKRGDKKFPMTSTEISQHVGGELADLFPDVRPDMHHPDPTVHVEMREKYAFVHAGPVPGAGGMPIGSNGRAALLLSGGIDSPVAGWMMAKRGLELCGIHFFSYPYTSERAKEKVLELGRKLTAWCGRMSVMVVPFTHIQEEIRDKCHEELFTLIMRRFMMRIAERVAVEYGCGALITGESLGQVASQTMPAMAVTGAVCDLPVFRPCIGMDKEEIVTIARKIDTFETSILPYEDCCTVFTPKHPNTKPKMPKILEAESHLDVEALVDEAVKGVEIIHLP
;
A
#
# COMPACT_ATOMS: atom_id res chain seq x y z
N MET A 1 -26.14 18.74 3.94
CA MET A 1 -25.01 19.72 4.04
C MET A 1 -23.95 19.29 3.06
N LYS A 2 -23.40 20.18 2.24
CA LYS A 2 -22.38 19.81 1.25
C LYS A 2 -21.08 19.42 1.94
N GLU A 3 -20.57 18.22 1.64
CA GLU A 3 -19.32 17.69 2.18
C GLU A 3 -18.21 17.64 1.12
N VAL A 4 -16.98 17.71 1.58
CA VAL A 4 -15.77 17.64 0.76
C VAL A 4 -14.67 16.91 1.50
N LEU A 5 -13.87 16.09 0.80
CA LEU A 5 -12.60 15.62 1.35
C LEU A 5 -11.49 16.62 0.99
N LEU A 6 -10.73 17.01 1.99
CA LEU A 6 -9.52 17.80 1.86
C LEU A 6 -8.32 16.87 1.96
N LEU A 7 -7.70 16.53 0.83
CA LEU A 7 -6.57 15.61 0.76
C LEU A 7 -5.28 16.41 0.65
N LYS A 8 -4.46 16.42 1.69
CA LYS A 8 -3.18 17.15 1.67
C LYS A 8 -2.06 16.25 1.15
N CYS A 9 -1.36 16.73 0.13
CA CYS A 9 -0.24 16.01 -0.44
C CYS A 9 0.88 15.81 0.57
N GLY A 10 1.52 14.64 0.51
CA GLY A 10 2.66 14.27 1.34
C GLY A 10 4.00 14.69 0.72
N GLU A 11 4.97 13.78 0.69
CA GLU A 11 6.34 14.03 0.25
C GLU A 11 6.49 14.51 -1.21
N ILE A 12 5.46 14.40 -2.04
CA ILE A 12 5.48 14.91 -3.41
C ILE A 12 5.69 16.43 -3.49
N VAL A 13 5.34 17.17 -2.45
CA VAL A 13 5.57 18.64 -2.40
C VAL A 13 7.04 19.00 -2.40
N LEU A 14 7.93 18.05 -2.07
CA LEU A 14 9.39 18.21 -2.03
C LEU A 14 10.07 17.96 -3.39
N LYS A 15 9.31 17.59 -4.44
CA LYS A 15 9.87 17.14 -5.73
C LYS A 15 10.40 18.22 -6.67
N GLY A 16 10.42 19.48 -6.26
CA GLY A 16 10.99 20.57 -7.05
C GLY A 16 10.37 20.67 -8.45
N LEU A 17 11.20 20.72 -9.50
CA LEU A 17 10.76 20.89 -10.90
C LEU A 17 9.85 19.77 -11.42
N ASN A 18 10.00 18.56 -10.92
CA ASN A 18 9.20 17.41 -11.35
C ASN A 18 7.86 17.29 -10.63
N ARG A 19 7.55 18.17 -9.70
CA ARG A 19 6.36 18.10 -8.84
C ARG A 19 5.08 17.94 -9.64
N LYS A 20 4.89 18.69 -10.71
CA LYS A 20 3.69 18.63 -11.55
C LYS A 20 3.43 17.22 -12.09
N THR A 21 4.45 16.51 -12.54
CA THR A 21 4.32 15.12 -13.03
C THR A 21 3.78 14.19 -11.96
N PHE A 22 4.24 14.34 -10.71
CA PHE A 22 3.74 13.54 -9.58
C PHE A 22 2.30 13.92 -9.21
N GLU A 23 1.96 15.21 -9.21
CA GLU A 23 0.61 15.70 -8.95
C GLU A 23 -0.38 15.19 -10.01
N ASP A 24 -0.04 15.27 -11.29
CA ASP A 24 -0.88 14.77 -12.39
C ASP A 24 -1.12 13.25 -12.26
N ARG A 25 -0.08 12.49 -11.90
CA ARG A 25 -0.19 11.05 -11.66
C ARG A 25 -1.05 10.73 -10.44
N LEU A 26 -0.88 11.48 -9.36
CA LEU A 26 -1.70 11.36 -8.15
C LEU A 26 -3.18 11.58 -8.46
N LEU A 27 -3.50 12.67 -9.17
CA LEU A 27 -4.87 12.97 -9.58
C LEU A 27 -5.46 11.89 -10.49
N LYS A 28 -4.66 11.39 -11.45
CA LYS A 28 -5.09 10.28 -12.32
C LYS A 28 -5.40 9.01 -11.52
N ASN A 29 -4.55 8.67 -10.54
CA ASN A 29 -4.77 7.51 -9.68
C ASN A 29 -6.05 7.67 -8.82
N LEU A 30 -6.22 8.85 -8.21
CA LEU A 30 -7.41 9.16 -7.41
C LEU A 30 -8.69 9.09 -8.25
N LYS A 31 -8.73 9.79 -9.40
CA LYS A 31 -9.90 9.81 -10.30
C LYS A 31 -10.29 8.41 -10.76
N ARG A 32 -9.30 7.60 -11.17
CA ARG A 32 -9.57 6.22 -11.61
C ARG A 32 -10.21 5.37 -10.52
N ARG A 33 -9.77 5.51 -9.27
CA ARG A 33 -10.33 4.78 -8.14
C ARG A 33 -11.70 5.30 -7.75
N MET A 34 -11.83 6.62 -7.67
CA MET A 34 -13.06 7.26 -7.26
C MET A 34 -14.22 6.96 -8.22
N ALA A 35 -13.94 6.83 -9.52
CA ALA A 35 -14.94 6.47 -10.54
C ALA A 35 -15.65 5.12 -10.29
N HIS A 36 -15.11 4.23 -9.44
CA HIS A 36 -15.75 2.99 -9.02
C HIS A 36 -16.61 3.14 -7.75
N VAL A 37 -16.59 4.32 -7.12
CA VAL A 37 -17.30 4.58 -5.85
C VAL A 37 -18.37 5.62 -6.04
N ALA A 38 -18.03 6.78 -6.60
CA ALA A 38 -18.95 7.88 -6.84
C ALA A 38 -18.41 8.84 -7.93
N ASP A 39 -19.31 9.57 -8.59
CA ASP A 39 -18.95 10.61 -9.58
C ASP A 39 -18.60 11.93 -8.86
N CYS A 40 -17.45 11.95 -8.23
CA CYS A 40 -16.96 13.08 -7.46
C CYS A 40 -16.27 14.13 -8.37
N GLU A 41 -16.57 15.41 -8.18
CA GLU A 41 -15.75 16.48 -8.75
C GLU A 41 -14.42 16.58 -7.98
N ILE A 42 -13.29 16.41 -8.70
CA ILE A 42 -11.95 16.40 -8.12
C ILE A 42 -11.13 17.53 -8.68
N THR A 43 -10.77 18.48 -7.82
CA THR A 43 -9.94 19.65 -8.15
C THR A 43 -8.71 19.70 -7.24
N MET A 44 -7.64 20.36 -7.71
CA MET A 44 -6.42 20.54 -6.92
C MET A 44 -6.00 22.01 -6.90
N ARG A 45 -5.72 22.53 -5.70
CA ARG A 45 -5.20 23.89 -5.51
C ARG A 45 -4.19 23.90 -4.36
N GLN A 46 -3.04 24.50 -4.56
CA GLN A 46 -2.02 24.71 -3.52
C GLN A 46 -1.67 23.43 -2.73
N SER A 47 -1.45 22.29 -3.44
CA SER A 47 -1.14 20.97 -2.85
C SER A 47 -2.24 20.35 -1.98
N VAL A 48 -3.45 20.86 -2.10
CA VAL A 48 -4.65 20.25 -1.51
C VAL A 48 -5.54 19.78 -2.65
N VAL A 49 -5.95 18.53 -2.62
CA VAL A 49 -6.97 18.00 -3.52
C VAL A 49 -8.32 18.05 -2.81
N TYR A 50 -9.30 18.59 -3.50
CA TYR A 50 -10.69 18.71 -3.06
C TYR A 50 -11.49 17.65 -3.80
N VAL A 51 -12.17 16.76 -3.06
CA VAL A 51 -13.10 15.77 -3.59
C VAL A 51 -14.48 16.14 -3.10
N GLU A 52 -15.30 16.76 -3.96
CA GLU A 52 -16.68 17.10 -3.63
C GLU A 52 -17.51 15.82 -3.62
N ILE A 53 -18.15 15.53 -2.49
CA ILE A 53 -18.97 14.34 -2.30
C ILE A 53 -20.37 14.65 -2.82
N PRO A 54 -20.91 13.90 -3.80
CA PRO A 54 -22.30 14.02 -4.21
C PRO A 54 -23.27 13.73 -3.06
N ASP A 55 -24.44 14.40 -3.04
CA ASP A 55 -25.42 14.25 -1.96
C ASP A 55 -26.02 12.83 -1.87
N ASP A 56 -25.98 12.07 -2.96
CA ASP A 56 -26.46 10.69 -3.07
C ASP A 56 -25.37 9.63 -2.86
N ALA A 57 -24.12 10.06 -2.66
CA ALA A 57 -22.99 9.13 -2.47
C ALA A 57 -22.78 8.78 -1.00
N ASP A 58 -22.29 7.55 -0.78
CA ASP A 58 -21.80 7.12 0.54
C ASP A 58 -20.46 7.81 0.84
N ALA A 59 -20.51 8.79 1.75
CA ALA A 59 -19.34 9.58 2.13
C ALA A 59 -18.26 8.74 2.84
N ASP A 60 -18.63 7.66 3.52
CA ASP A 60 -17.69 6.76 4.19
C ASP A 60 -16.95 5.90 3.15
N ALA A 61 -17.64 5.40 2.13
CA ALA A 61 -17.01 4.71 1.01
C ALA A 61 -16.04 5.61 0.22
N VAL A 62 -16.42 6.89 -0.01
CA VAL A 62 -15.55 7.89 -0.65
C VAL A 62 -14.30 8.13 0.20
N MET A 63 -14.47 8.28 1.51
CA MET A 63 -13.36 8.48 2.46
C MET A 63 -12.43 7.26 2.49
N GLU A 64 -12.97 6.05 2.55
CA GLU A 64 -12.21 4.81 2.55
C GLU A 64 -11.40 4.65 1.25
N CYS A 65 -12.02 4.91 0.11
CA CYS A 65 -11.34 4.89 -1.20
C CYS A 65 -10.15 5.86 -1.23
N ALA A 66 -10.36 7.11 -0.77
CA ALA A 66 -9.31 8.12 -0.72
C ALA A 66 -8.18 7.73 0.24
N SER A 67 -8.50 7.08 1.37
CA SER A 67 -7.53 6.67 2.38
C SER A 67 -6.52 5.63 1.90
N ARG A 68 -6.85 4.89 0.84
CA ARG A 68 -6.00 3.86 0.21
C ARG A 68 -5.16 4.40 -0.97
N VAL A 69 -5.26 5.70 -1.30
CA VAL A 69 -4.48 6.31 -2.38
C VAL A 69 -3.14 6.82 -1.86
N PHE A 70 -2.04 6.25 -2.37
CA PHE A 70 -0.70 6.72 -2.01
C PHE A 70 -0.41 8.11 -2.58
N GLY A 71 0.21 8.96 -1.74
CA GLY A 71 0.58 10.34 -2.07
C GLY A 71 -0.04 11.39 -1.14
N PHE A 72 -1.08 11.04 -0.39
CA PHE A 72 -1.72 11.92 0.58
C PHE A 72 -1.21 11.67 2.00
N ALA A 73 -0.75 12.73 2.67
CA ALA A 73 -0.30 12.66 4.06
C ALA A 73 -1.48 12.66 5.04
N THR A 74 -2.48 13.50 4.77
CA THR A 74 -3.67 13.61 5.63
C THR A 74 -4.93 13.79 4.80
N ILE A 75 -6.05 13.34 5.36
CA ILE A 75 -7.39 13.44 4.81
C ILE A 75 -8.29 14.06 5.86
N SER A 76 -9.08 15.07 5.48
CA SER A 76 -10.12 15.63 6.34
C SER A 76 -11.46 15.56 5.61
N ARG A 77 -12.48 15.00 6.23
CA ARG A 77 -13.87 15.13 5.80
C ARG A 77 -14.41 16.40 6.40
N ALA A 78 -14.87 17.32 5.60
CA ALA A 78 -15.22 18.68 6.00
C ALA A 78 -16.57 19.11 5.42
N ALA A 79 -17.31 19.88 6.20
CA ALA A 79 -18.48 20.60 5.70
C ALA A 79 -18.04 21.89 4.99
N VAL A 80 -18.72 22.21 3.90
CA VAL A 80 -18.56 23.48 3.17
C VAL A 80 -19.49 24.50 3.79
N CYS A 81 -18.95 25.61 4.28
CA CYS A 81 -19.78 26.71 4.76
C CYS A 81 -20.47 27.40 3.55
N PRO A 82 -21.79 27.64 3.59
CA PRO A 82 -22.51 28.29 2.51
C PRO A 82 -21.94 29.68 2.16
N GLU A 83 -21.50 30.41 3.17
CA GLU A 83 -20.89 31.73 3.05
C GLU A 83 -19.57 31.82 3.82
N LYS A 84 -18.71 32.75 3.42
CA LYS A 84 -17.43 33.03 4.10
C LYS A 84 -17.59 34.07 5.19
N THR A 85 -18.53 33.86 6.09
CA THR A 85 -18.77 34.71 7.26
C THR A 85 -18.60 33.93 8.54
N LEU A 86 -18.36 34.60 9.67
CA LEU A 86 -18.25 33.94 10.96
C LEU A 86 -19.54 33.25 11.35
N GLU A 87 -20.67 33.89 11.10
CA GLU A 87 -22.02 33.40 11.39
C GLU A 87 -22.24 32.04 10.66
N SER A 88 -21.89 32.00 9.37
CA SER A 88 -22.04 30.79 8.57
C SER A 88 -21.09 29.67 9.05
N ILE A 89 -19.86 30.02 9.46
CA ILE A 89 -18.89 29.06 10.02
C ILE A 89 -19.39 28.48 11.34
N ILE A 90 -19.90 29.32 12.25
CA ILE A 90 -20.43 28.89 13.55
C ILE A 90 -21.66 28.00 13.37
N ALA A 91 -22.61 28.41 12.53
CA ALA A 91 -23.80 27.60 12.22
C ALA A 91 -23.40 26.23 11.62
N THR A 92 -22.46 26.22 10.64
CA THR A 92 -21.97 24.98 10.06
C THR A 92 -21.26 24.10 11.10
N ALA A 93 -20.42 24.69 11.95
CA ALA A 93 -19.72 23.96 13.02
C ALA A 93 -20.68 23.33 14.02
N LYS A 94 -21.68 24.10 14.46
CA LYS A 94 -22.73 23.63 15.37
C LYS A 94 -23.44 22.39 14.82
N ASP A 95 -23.91 22.45 13.59
CA ASP A 95 -24.73 21.39 13.00
C ASP A 95 -23.88 20.18 12.61
N TYR A 96 -22.75 20.43 11.96
CA TYR A 96 -21.88 19.37 11.41
C TYR A 96 -21.12 18.60 12.49
N LEU A 97 -20.66 19.30 13.54
CA LEU A 97 -19.86 18.71 14.60
C LEU A 97 -20.67 18.31 15.84
N ALA A 98 -22.00 18.46 15.83
CA ALA A 98 -22.85 18.04 16.94
C ALA A 98 -22.59 16.62 17.42
N PRO A 99 -22.39 15.59 16.54
CA PRO A 99 -22.05 14.25 16.97
C PRO A 99 -20.69 14.15 17.69
N ASN A 100 -19.70 14.95 17.28
CA ASN A 100 -18.39 15.00 17.91
C ASN A 100 -18.48 15.62 19.31
N PHE A 101 -19.25 16.70 19.47
CA PHE A 101 -19.45 17.36 20.74
C PHE A 101 -20.28 16.54 21.72
N ALA A 102 -21.24 15.74 21.24
CA ALA A 102 -22.04 14.86 22.09
C ALA A 102 -21.22 13.81 22.86
N ALA A 103 -20.07 13.39 22.32
CA ALA A 103 -19.16 12.44 22.94
C ALA A 103 -17.98 13.11 23.66
N ALA A 104 -17.80 14.41 23.49
CA ALA A 104 -16.64 15.17 23.93
C ALA A 104 -16.77 15.66 25.39
N LYS A 105 -15.63 15.84 26.06
CA LYS A 105 -15.50 16.57 27.32
C LYS A 105 -14.77 17.88 27.17
N THR A 106 -13.91 17.95 26.20
CA THR A 106 -13.05 19.09 25.91
C THR A 106 -13.03 19.37 24.41
N PHE A 107 -12.69 20.59 24.00
CA PHE A 107 -12.46 20.92 22.61
C PHE A 107 -11.46 22.07 22.46
N LYS A 108 -10.98 22.24 21.23
CA LYS A 108 -10.14 23.36 20.81
C LYS A 108 -10.55 23.78 19.40
N VAL A 109 -10.39 25.05 19.07
CA VAL A 109 -10.55 25.54 17.70
C VAL A 109 -9.21 25.96 17.14
N GLU A 110 -8.85 25.44 15.98
CA GLU A 110 -7.69 25.83 15.19
C GLU A 110 -8.12 26.36 13.82
N SER A 111 -7.75 27.59 13.50
CA SER A 111 -8.11 28.20 12.22
C SER A 111 -6.90 28.37 11.32
N LYS A 112 -7.06 28.08 10.05
CA LYS A 112 -6.08 28.31 9.01
C LYS A 112 -6.60 29.29 7.97
N ARG A 113 -6.00 30.49 7.93
CA ARG A 113 -6.34 31.53 6.97
C ARG A 113 -5.46 31.45 5.73
N GLY A 114 -5.94 30.74 4.70
CA GLY A 114 -5.32 30.73 3.37
C GLY A 114 -5.66 31.96 2.53
N ASP A 115 -6.85 32.54 2.74
CA ASP A 115 -7.27 33.80 2.11
C ASP A 115 -6.87 35.00 2.96
N LYS A 116 -5.83 35.70 2.52
CA LYS A 116 -5.31 36.90 3.21
C LYS A 116 -6.24 38.12 3.11
N LYS A 117 -7.26 38.10 2.26
CA LYS A 117 -8.25 39.18 2.14
C LYS A 117 -9.32 39.13 3.22
N PHE A 118 -9.48 37.97 3.89
CA PHE A 118 -10.42 37.90 5.01
C PHE A 118 -9.93 38.80 6.17
N PRO A 119 -10.82 39.62 6.78
CA PRO A 119 -10.40 40.72 7.65
C PRO A 119 -9.76 40.27 8.97
N MET A 120 -10.04 39.06 9.44
CA MET A 120 -9.51 38.52 10.72
C MET A 120 -8.31 37.64 10.53
N THR A 121 -7.42 37.61 11.53
CA THR A 121 -6.31 36.66 11.62
C THR A 121 -6.79 35.25 12.01
N SER A 122 -5.95 34.23 11.81
CA SER A 122 -6.28 32.85 12.23
C SER A 122 -6.58 32.78 13.72
N THR A 123 -5.85 33.51 14.56
CA THR A 123 -6.03 33.55 16.02
C THR A 123 -7.38 34.15 16.39
N GLU A 124 -7.73 35.31 15.79
CA GLU A 124 -9.02 35.97 16.04
C GLU A 124 -10.20 35.08 15.61
N ILE A 125 -10.11 34.40 14.47
CA ILE A 125 -11.12 33.43 14.02
C ILE A 125 -11.27 32.29 15.04
N SER A 126 -10.15 31.72 15.51
CA SER A 126 -10.18 30.63 16.49
C SER A 126 -10.78 31.05 17.82
N GLN A 127 -10.47 32.26 18.28
CA GLN A 127 -11.01 32.81 19.55
C GLN A 127 -12.51 33.06 19.43
N HIS A 128 -12.94 33.70 18.33
CA HIS A 128 -14.36 34.01 18.15
C HIS A 128 -15.21 32.74 18.00
N VAL A 129 -14.82 31.86 17.07
CA VAL A 129 -15.54 30.58 16.87
C VAL A 129 -15.50 29.70 18.12
N GLY A 130 -14.37 29.70 18.86
CA GLY A 130 -14.23 28.95 20.10
C GLY A 130 -15.13 29.45 21.22
N GLY A 131 -15.28 30.76 21.35
CA GLY A 131 -16.20 31.38 22.31
C GLY A 131 -17.66 31.01 22.03
N GLU A 132 -18.10 31.23 20.80
CA GLU A 132 -19.47 30.88 20.37
C GLU A 132 -19.79 29.38 20.52
N LEU A 133 -18.84 28.50 20.19
CA LEU A 133 -19.03 27.06 20.40
C LEU A 133 -19.08 26.68 21.87
N ALA A 134 -18.34 27.36 22.76
CA ALA A 134 -18.43 27.14 24.19
C ALA A 134 -19.81 27.51 24.75
N ASP A 135 -20.41 28.58 24.25
CA ASP A 135 -21.75 29.01 24.62
C ASP A 135 -22.82 28.04 24.07
N LEU A 136 -22.62 27.52 22.86
CA LEU A 136 -23.55 26.57 22.24
C LEU A 136 -23.48 25.15 22.84
N PHE A 137 -22.31 24.76 23.38
CA PHE A 137 -22.05 23.43 23.96
C PHE A 137 -21.53 23.57 25.41
N PRO A 138 -22.32 24.02 26.36
CA PRO A 138 -21.86 24.36 27.73
C PRO A 138 -21.30 23.20 28.53
N ASP A 139 -21.61 21.96 28.12
CA ASP A 139 -21.10 20.75 28.77
C ASP A 139 -19.68 20.37 28.30
N VAL A 140 -19.16 21.00 27.23
CA VAL A 140 -17.84 20.72 26.65
C VAL A 140 -16.92 21.91 26.87
N ARG A 141 -15.83 21.72 27.61
CA ARG A 141 -14.92 22.81 27.99
C ARG A 141 -13.82 23.06 26.97
N PRO A 142 -13.46 24.33 26.70
CA PRO A 142 -12.25 24.62 25.96
C PRO A 142 -10.98 24.10 26.67
N ASP A 143 -10.13 23.32 26.00
CA ASP A 143 -8.83 22.84 26.48
C ASP A 143 -7.77 22.98 25.37
N MET A 144 -6.75 23.80 25.62
CA MET A 144 -5.71 24.07 24.65
C MET A 144 -4.61 22.99 24.63
N HIS A 145 -4.55 22.14 25.67
CA HIS A 145 -3.49 21.15 25.86
C HIS A 145 -3.94 19.73 25.53
N HIS A 146 -5.18 19.37 25.92
CA HIS A 146 -5.74 18.03 25.74
C HIS A 146 -7.15 18.09 25.14
N PRO A 147 -7.29 18.70 23.94
CA PRO A 147 -8.59 18.82 23.29
C PRO A 147 -9.03 17.48 22.68
N ASP A 148 -10.33 17.21 22.76
CA ASP A 148 -10.97 16.11 22.01
C ASP A 148 -12.45 16.46 21.79
N PRO A 149 -12.83 16.94 20.56
CA PRO A 149 -12.05 17.09 19.33
C PRO A 149 -11.28 18.42 19.19
N THR A 150 -10.38 18.49 18.20
CA THR A 150 -9.92 19.78 17.65
C THR A 150 -10.77 20.16 16.47
N VAL A 151 -11.52 21.25 16.60
CA VAL A 151 -12.30 21.84 15.48
C VAL A 151 -11.37 22.63 14.60
N HIS A 152 -11.32 22.29 13.31
CA HIS A 152 -10.55 23.04 12.33
C HIS A 152 -11.44 23.90 11.45
N VAL A 153 -11.07 25.19 11.33
CA VAL A 153 -11.68 26.14 10.41
C VAL A 153 -10.67 26.51 9.33
N GLU A 154 -10.90 26.13 8.09
CA GLU A 154 -10.02 26.45 6.97
C GLU A 154 -10.65 27.53 6.08
N MET A 155 -10.12 28.76 6.17
CA MET A 155 -10.49 29.86 5.27
C MET A 155 -9.68 29.79 3.98
N ARG A 156 -10.33 29.45 2.88
CA ARG A 156 -9.72 29.41 1.54
C ARG A 156 -10.26 30.55 0.65
N GLU A 157 -9.68 30.73 -0.55
CA GLU A 157 -10.09 31.83 -1.44
C GLU A 157 -11.59 31.81 -1.75
N LYS A 158 -12.14 30.64 -2.09
CA LYS A 158 -13.52 30.48 -2.54
C LYS A 158 -14.50 30.09 -1.43
N TYR A 159 -14.06 29.22 -0.50
CA TYR A 159 -14.91 28.62 0.51
C TYR A 159 -14.26 28.66 1.90
N ALA A 160 -15.10 28.54 2.93
CA ALA A 160 -14.67 28.17 4.26
C ALA A 160 -15.09 26.71 4.54
N PHE A 161 -14.29 25.99 5.31
CA PHE A 161 -14.50 24.58 5.66
C PHE A 161 -14.39 24.38 7.15
N VAL A 162 -15.21 23.46 7.68
CA VAL A 162 -15.18 23.06 9.08
C VAL A 162 -15.04 21.53 9.16
N HIS A 163 -14.15 21.04 10.02
CA HIS A 163 -13.96 19.60 10.27
C HIS A 163 -13.39 19.31 11.65
N ALA A 164 -13.56 18.06 12.14
CA ALA A 164 -13.09 17.61 13.44
C ALA A 164 -11.61 17.21 13.50
N GLY A 165 -10.85 17.48 12.45
CA GLY A 165 -9.43 17.15 12.36
C GLY A 165 -9.10 16.21 11.20
N PRO A 166 -7.82 16.14 10.85
CA PRO A 166 -7.35 15.25 9.80
C PRO A 166 -7.10 13.84 10.36
N VAL A 167 -7.36 12.84 9.54
CA VAL A 167 -6.86 11.48 9.74
C VAL A 167 -5.61 11.22 8.87
N PRO A 168 -4.74 10.28 9.26
CA PRO A 168 -3.59 9.90 8.44
C PRO A 168 -4.04 9.33 7.09
N GLY A 169 -3.44 9.81 6.00
CA GLY A 169 -3.56 9.20 4.67
C GLY A 169 -2.58 8.03 4.48
N ALA A 170 -2.59 7.42 3.30
CA ALA A 170 -1.68 6.32 2.95
C ALA A 170 -0.19 6.76 2.92
N GLY A 171 0.07 8.04 2.74
CA GLY A 171 1.42 8.57 2.56
C GLY A 171 2.07 8.09 1.27
N GLY A 172 3.41 8.15 1.21
CA GLY A 172 4.19 7.60 0.10
C GLY A 172 4.09 8.39 -1.21
N MET A 173 4.30 7.67 -2.33
CA MET A 173 4.39 8.22 -3.68
C MET A 173 3.26 7.68 -4.57
N PRO A 174 2.77 8.45 -5.55
CA PRO A 174 1.76 7.97 -6.49
C PRO A 174 2.23 6.73 -7.26
N ILE A 175 1.38 5.70 -7.36
CA ILE A 175 1.67 4.48 -8.11
C ILE A 175 2.08 4.82 -9.54
N GLY A 176 3.11 4.15 -10.05
CA GLY A 176 3.70 4.32 -11.37
C GLY A 176 4.69 5.48 -11.47
N SER A 177 4.96 6.21 -10.37
CA SER A 177 5.94 7.30 -10.38
C SER A 177 7.40 6.82 -10.41
N ASN A 178 7.66 5.55 -10.05
CA ASN A 178 9.00 4.96 -9.97
C ASN A 178 9.14 3.67 -10.79
N GLY A 179 8.34 3.53 -11.85
CA GLY A 179 8.39 2.37 -12.74
C GLY A 179 7.58 1.18 -12.24
N ARG A 180 7.94 -0.03 -12.74
CA ARG A 180 7.26 -1.29 -12.47
C ARG A 180 8.23 -2.31 -11.89
N ALA A 181 7.75 -3.16 -10.97
CA ALA A 181 8.53 -4.25 -10.39
C ALA A 181 7.70 -5.53 -10.26
N ALA A 182 8.38 -6.66 -10.33
CA ALA A 182 7.78 -7.98 -10.21
C ALA A 182 7.88 -8.47 -8.75
N LEU A 183 6.74 -8.74 -8.14
CA LEU A 183 6.60 -9.27 -6.79
C LEU A 183 6.54 -10.80 -6.85
N LEU A 184 7.48 -11.49 -6.23
CA LEU A 184 7.35 -12.93 -5.99
C LEU A 184 6.25 -13.12 -4.93
N LEU A 185 5.03 -13.39 -5.41
CA LEU A 185 3.82 -13.47 -4.59
C LEU A 185 3.55 -14.92 -4.18
N SER A 186 3.58 -15.16 -2.88
CA SER A 186 3.26 -16.44 -2.24
C SER A 186 1.98 -16.35 -1.41
N GLY A 187 1.49 -17.49 -0.92
CA GLY A 187 0.37 -17.56 0.02
C GLY A 187 0.73 -17.16 1.46
N GLY A 188 1.98 -16.81 1.74
CA GLY A 188 2.46 -16.39 3.06
C GLY A 188 2.13 -14.94 3.38
N ILE A 189 2.41 -14.54 4.64
CA ILE A 189 2.12 -13.21 5.19
C ILE A 189 3.04 -12.14 4.59
N ASP A 190 4.31 -12.49 4.31
CA ASP A 190 5.38 -11.52 4.09
C ASP A 190 5.36 -10.91 2.68
N SER A 191 5.04 -11.71 1.65
CA SER A 191 5.10 -11.23 0.25
C SER A 191 4.04 -10.16 -0.07
N PRO A 192 2.77 -10.23 0.40
CA PRO A 192 1.82 -9.14 0.20
C PRO A 192 2.26 -7.85 0.91
N VAL A 193 2.84 -7.96 2.11
CA VAL A 193 3.39 -6.82 2.85
C VAL A 193 4.53 -6.16 2.07
N ALA A 194 5.46 -6.95 1.55
CA ALA A 194 6.55 -6.46 0.72
C ALA A 194 6.02 -5.73 -0.53
N GLY A 195 5.03 -6.28 -1.20
CA GLY A 195 4.37 -5.65 -2.34
C GLY A 195 3.76 -4.30 -1.97
N TRP A 196 2.98 -4.24 -0.89
CA TRP A 196 2.37 -3.00 -0.42
C TRP A 196 3.42 -1.92 -0.07
N MET A 197 4.50 -2.30 0.62
CA MET A 197 5.59 -1.37 0.97
C MET A 197 6.23 -0.76 -0.26
N MET A 198 6.46 -1.55 -1.32
CA MET A 198 7.07 -1.07 -2.55
C MET A 198 6.07 -0.30 -3.43
N ALA A 199 4.79 -0.68 -3.44
CA ALA A 199 3.72 0.11 -4.05
C ALA A 199 3.61 1.50 -3.40
N LYS A 200 3.74 1.59 -2.08
CA LYS A 200 3.79 2.85 -1.33
C LYS A 200 4.96 3.74 -1.77
N ARG A 201 6.04 3.18 -2.34
CA ARG A 201 7.15 3.94 -2.93
C ARG A 201 6.93 4.29 -4.40
N GLY A 202 5.72 4.06 -4.92
CA GLY A 202 5.31 4.49 -6.25
C GLY A 202 5.59 3.47 -7.35
N LEU A 203 5.88 2.21 -7.03
CA LEU A 203 6.02 1.15 -8.02
C LEU A 203 4.66 0.61 -8.47
N GLU A 204 4.51 0.38 -9.77
CA GLU A 204 3.47 -0.51 -10.30
C GLU A 204 3.91 -1.95 -10.03
N LEU A 205 2.97 -2.80 -9.60
CA LEU A 205 3.26 -4.20 -9.30
C LEU A 205 2.72 -5.13 -10.38
N CYS A 206 3.48 -6.17 -10.69
CA CYS A 206 2.97 -7.42 -11.22
C CYS A 206 3.38 -8.56 -10.28
N GLY A 207 2.54 -9.57 -10.14
CA GLY A 207 2.83 -10.75 -9.30
C GLY A 207 3.45 -11.88 -10.12
N ILE A 208 4.39 -12.61 -9.54
CA ILE A 208 4.88 -13.88 -10.07
C ILE A 208 4.61 -14.94 -9.01
N HIS A 209 3.81 -15.94 -9.34
CA HIS A 209 3.47 -17.06 -8.47
C HIS A 209 3.97 -18.37 -9.05
N PHE A 210 4.74 -19.13 -8.29
CA PHE A 210 5.20 -20.47 -8.66
C PHE A 210 4.19 -21.51 -8.19
N PHE A 211 3.69 -22.30 -9.12
CA PHE A 211 2.64 -23.29 -8.87
C PHE A 211 3.11 -24.70 -9.19
N SER A 212 2.96 -25.60 -8.23
CA SER A 212 3.51 -26.97 -8.29
C SER A 212 2.40 -28.03 -8.26
N TYR A 213 1.48 -27.98 -9.20
CA TYR A 213 0.45 -29.01 -9.37
C TYR A 213 1.10 -30.37 -9.76
N PRO A 214 0.69 -31.53 -9.21
CA PRO A 214 -0.40 -31.72 -8.25
C PRO A 214 0.00 -31.60 -6.76
N TYR A 215 1.25 -31.27 -6.44
CA TYR A 215 1.73 -31.19 -5.06
C TYR A 215 1.13 -30.02 -4.29
N THR A 216 0.84 -28.92 -4.97
CA THR A 216 0.02 -27.83 -4.43
C THR A 216 -1.38 -27.82 -5.06
N SER A 217 -2.38 -27.50 -4.26
CA SER A 217 -3.78 -27.55 -4.73
C SER A 217 -4.17 -26.26 -5.49
N GLU A 218 -5.24 -26.35 -6.31
CA GLU A 218 -5.86 -25.17 -6.91
C GLU A 218 -6.35 -24.17 -5.84
N ARG A 219 -6.71 -24.63 -4.64
CA ARG A 219 -7.07 -23.76 -3.51
C ARG A 219 -5.87 -22.94 -3.02
N ALA A 220 -4.64 -23.49 -3.09
CA ALA A 220 -3.43 -22.74 -2.81
C ALA A 220 -3.19 -21.63 -3.83
N LYS A 221 -3.38 -21.90 -5.13
CA LYS A 221 -3.34 -20.90 -6.20
C LYS A 221 -4.40 -19.81 -5.97
N GLU A 222 -5.65 -20.18 -5.68
CA GLU A 222 -6.72 -19.23 -5.44
C GLU A 222 -6.45 -18.34 -4.22
N LYS A 223 -5.87 -18.89 -3.14
CA LYS A 223 -5.40 -18.11 -1.99
C LYS A 223 -4.44 -16.99 -2.39
N VAL A 224 -3.48 -17.30 -3.26
CA VAL A 224 -2.50 -16.30 -3.76
C VAL A 224 -3.16 -15.24 -4.63
N LEU A 225 -4.10 -15.64 -5.50
CA LEU A 225 -4.87 -14.71 -6.32
C LEU A 225 -5.73 -13.78 -5.45
N GLU A 226 -6.31 -14.30 -4.36
CA GLU A 226 -7.08 -13.49 -3.41
C GLU A 226 -6.18 -12.47 -2.68
N LEU A 227 -4.98 -12.86 -2.27
CA LEU A 227 -4.00 -11.92 -1.75
C LEU A 227 -3.64 -10.83 -2.76
N GLY A 228 -3.50 -11.20 -4.03
CA GLY A 228 -3.33 -10.27 -5.13
C GLY A 228 -4.51 -9.29 -5.28
N ARG A 229 -5.77 -9.79 -5.23
CA ARG A 229 -6.98 -8.93 -5.27
C ARG A 229 -7.00 -7.93 -4.11
N LYS A 230 -6.66 -8.35 -2.90
CA LYS A 230 -6.55 -7.45 -1.74
C LYS A 230 -5.47 -6.38 -1.93
N LEU A 231 -4.36 -6.72 -2.57
CA LEU A 231 -3.34 -5.73 -2.93
C LEU A 231 -3.84 -4.71 -3.95
N THR A 232 -4.72 -5.09 -4.90
CA THR A 232 -5.24 -4.14 -5.89
C THR A 232 -6.02 -2.99 -5.26
N ALA A 233 -6.60 -3.20 -4.06
CA ALA A 233 -7.22 -2.13 -3.28
C ALA A 233 -6.23 -0.99 -2.92
N TRP A 234 -4.93 -1.22 -2.99
CA TRP A 234 -3.86 -0.25 -2.73
C TRP A 234 -3.08 0.14 -3.99
N CYS A 235 -2.62 -0.84 -4.77
CA CYS A 235 -1.75 -0.62 -5.93
C CYS A 235 -2.51 -0.43 -7.25
N GLY A 236 -3.83 -0.65 -7.28
CA GLY A 236 -4.61 -0.68 -8.51
C GLY A 236 -4.46 -2.00 -9.25
N ARG A 237 -4.89 -2.04 -10.52
CA ARG A 237 -4.87 -3.27 -11.32
C ARG A 237 -3.50 -3.93 -11.33
N MET A 238 -3.49 -5.24 -11.21
CA MET A 238 -2.28 -6.06 -11.20
C MET A 238 -2.49 -7.32 -12.05
N SER A 239 -1.46 -7.76 -12.76
CA SER A 239 -1.43 -9.09 -13.39
C SER A 239 -0.59 -10.03 -12.54
N VAL A 240 -1.02 -11.27 -12.42
CA VAL A 240 -0.26 -12.35 -11.77
C VAL A 240 0.15 -13.35 -12.84
N MET A 241 1.44 -13.58 -12.97
CA MET A 241 2.04 -14.60 -13.82
C MET A 241 2.20 -15.86 -12.99
N VAL A 242 1.42 -16.90 -13.33
CA VAL A 242 1.47 -18.21 -12.69
C VAL A 242 2.45 -19.07 -13.46
N VAL A 243 3.54 -19.45 -12.82
CA VAL A 243 4.66 -20.21 -13.41
C VAL A 243 4.51 -21.69 -13.04
N PRO A 244 4.44 -22.63 -14.00
CA PRO A 244 4.48 -24.06 -13.71
C PRO A 244 5.87 -24.43 -13.17
N PHE A 245 5.92 -25.07 -12.01
CA PHE A 245 7.19 -25.26 -11.31
C PHE A 245 7.51 -26.72 -10.90
N THR A 246 6.56 -27.62 -11.10
CA THR A 246 6.64 -29.03 -10.67
C THR A 246 7.86 -29.75 -11.25
N HIS A 247 8.05 -29.68 -12.58
CA HIS A 247 9.13 -30.37 -13.27
C HIS A 247 10.51 -29.96 -12.72
N ILE A 248 10.72 -28.68 -12.49
CA ILE A 248 11.98 -28.18 -11.88
C ILE A 248 12.18 -28.77 -10.49
N GLN A 249 11.15 -28.84 -9.67
CA GLN A 249 11.26 -29.40 -8.33
C GLN A 249 11.60 -30.91 -8.35
N GLU A 250 11.00 -31.65 -9.27
CA GLU A 250 11.29 -33.08 -9.46
C GLU A 250 12.72 -33.30 -9.95
N GLU A 251 13.19 -32.52 -10.90
CA GLU A 251 14.58 -32.55 -11.38
C GLU A 251 15.59 -32.24 -10.27
N ILE A 252 15.32 -31.22 -9.43
CA ILE A 252 16.17 -30.90 -8.28
C ILE A 252 16.16 -32.03 -7.27
N ARG A 253 15.00 -32.60 -6.95
CA ARG A 253 14.85 -33.71 -6.01
C ARG A 253 15.65 -34.95 -6.46
N ASP A 254 15.60 -35.25 -7.73
CA ASP A 254 16.16 -36.48 -8.27
C ASP A 254 17.68 -36.38 -8.55
N LYS A 255 18.21 -35.18 -8.77
CA LYS A 255 19.59 -34.96 -9.21
C LYS A 255 20.47 -34.20 -8.22
N CYS A 256 19.90 -33.57 -7.19
CA CYS A 256 20.65 -32.76 -6.24
C CYS A 256 20.56 -33.33 -4.81
N HIS A 257 21.54 -32.99 -3.98
CA HIS A 257 21.49 -33.33 -2.57
C HIS A 257 20.35 -32.63 -1.83
N GLU A 258 19.61 -33.40 -1.00
CA GLU A 258 18.45 -32.92 -0.26
C GLU A 258 18.73 -31.59 0.51
N GLU A 259 19.89 -31.49 1.19
CA GLU A 259 20.25 -30.28 1.96
C GLU A 259 20.33 -28.99 1.14
N LEU A 260 20.55 -29.10 -0.18
CA LEU A 260 20.67 -27.97 -1.10
C LEU A 260 19.37 -27.67 -1.84
N PHE A 261 18.34 -28.51 -1.73
CA PHE A 261 17.10 -28.44 -2.48
C PHE A 261 16.50 -27.03 -2.48
N THR A 262 16.24 -26.48 -1.29
CA THR A 262 15.60 -25.15 -1.15
C THR A 262 16.44 -24.04 -1.77
N LEU A 263 17.76 -24.10 -1.68
CA LEU A 263 18.66 -23.08 -2.23
C LEU A 263 18.66 -23.10 -3.76
N ILE A 264 18.77 -24.29 -4.36
CA ILE A 264 18.76 -24.45 -5.82
C ILE A 264 17.38 -24.07 -6.37
N MET A 265 16.30 -24.55 -5.74
CA MET A 265 14.94 -24.19 -6.07
C MET A 265 14.75 -22.66 -6.10
N ARG A 266 15.21 -21.95 -5.07
CA ARG A 266 15.12 -20.47 -5.02
C ARG A 266 15.95 -19.79 -6.10
N ARG A 267 17.09 -20.36 -6.49
CA ARG A 267 17.89 -19.85 -7.62
C ARG A 267 17.13 -19.97 -8.94
N PHE A 268 16.44 -21.09 -9.18
CA PHE A 268 15.53 -21.22 -10.32
C PHE A 268 14.40 -20.19 -10.28
N MET A 269 13.75 -20.03 -9.12
CA MET A 269 12.71 -19.00 -8.95
C MET A 269 13.22 -17.60 -9.32
N MET A 270 14.42 -17.24 -8.88
CA MET A 270 14.99 -15.92 -9.17
C MET A 270 15.32 -15.75 -10.65
N ARG A 271 15.92 -16.74 -11.31
CA ARG A 271 16.19 -16.70 -12.78
C ARG A 271 14.91 -16.57 -13.59
N ILE A 272 13.90 -17.38 -13.27
CA ILE A 272 12.60 -17.33 -13.96
C ILE A 272 11.91 -15.99 -13.71
N ALA A 273 11.90 -15.54 -12.44
CA ALA A 273 11.30 -14.27 -12.08
C ALA A 273 11.94 -13.10 -12.83
N GLU A 274 13.26 -13.09 -13.00
CA GLU A 274 13.95 -12.07 -13.75
C GLU A 274 13.56 -12.07 -15.23
N ARG A 275 13.55 -13.24 -15.89
CA ARG A 275 13.14 -13.35 -17.30
C ARG A 275 11.71 -12.88 -17.51
N VAL A 276 10.78 -13.35 -16.67
CA VAL A 276 9.39 -12.90 -16.70
C VAL A 276 9.30 -11.40 -16.43
N ALA A 277 10.04 -10.87 -15.44
CA ALA A 277 10.04 -9.45 -15.10
C ALA A 277 10.50 -8.58 -16.28
N VAL A 278 11.57 -8.97 -16.97
CA VAL A 278 12.09 -8.25 -18.15
C VAL A 278 11.07 -8.26 -19.28
N GLU A 279 10.46 -9.40 -19.57
CA GLU A 279 9.43 -9.53 -20.63
C GLU A 279 8.22 -8.61 -20.36
N TYR A 280 7.84 -8.43 -19.09
CA TYR A 280 6.73 -7.55 -18.71
C TYR A 280 7.15 -6.12 -18.33
N GLY A 281 8.36 -5.71 -18.70
CA GLY A 281 8.85 -4.34 -18.53
C GLY A 281 9.05 -3.93 -17.06
N CYS A 282 9.38 -4.88 -16.18
CA CYS A 282 9.73 -4.61 -14.80
C CYS A 282 11.24 -4.34 -14.68
N GLY A 283 11.60 -3.32 -13.90
CA GLY A 283 13.00 -2.95 -13.67
C GLY A 283 13.58 -3.47 -12.36
N ALA A 284 12.82 -4.27 -11.58
CA ALA A 284 13.27 -4.84 -10.31
C ALA A 284 12.42 -6.06 -9.92
N LEU A 285 12.96 -6.89 -9.04
CA LEU A 285 12.24 -7.94 -8.31
C LEU A 285 11.93 -7.48 -6.89
N ILE A 286 10.85 -8.00 -6.30
CA ILE A 286 10.47 -7.77 -4.91
C ILE A 286 10.26 -9.13 -4.24
N THR A 287 10.88 -9.34 -3.08
CA THR A 287 10.68 -10.55 -2.25
C THR A 287 10.28 -10.18 -0.82
N GLY A 288 9.52 -11.05 -0.18
CA GLY A 288 9.09 -10.91 1.22
C GLY A 288 10.10 -11.44 2.25
N GLU A 289 11.38 -11.54 1.90
CA GLU A 289 12.41 -12.09 2.78
C GLU A 289 12.64 -11.20 4.01
N SER A 290 12.72 -11.86 5.21
CA SER A 290 13.17 -11.27 6.47
C SER A 290 14.38 -12.04 6.98
N LEU A 291 15.42 -11.33 7.42
CA LEU A 291 16.70 -11.96 7.81
C LEU A 291 16.52 -12.88 9.02
N GLY A 292 16.93 -14.13 8.86
CA GLY A 292 16.91 -15.12 9.95
C GLY A 292 15.54 -15.71 10.27
N GLN A 293 14.49 -15.40 9.52
CA GLN A 293 13.14 -15.91 9.79
C GLN A 293 13.04 -17.41 9.50
N VAL A 294 13.67 -17.89 8.42
CA VAL A 294 13.75 -19.32 8.05
C VAL A 294 15.14 -19.69 7.56
N ALA A 295 15.42 -20.97 7.46
CA ALA A 295 16.75 -21.51 7.11
C ALA A 295 17.32 -20.97 5.78
N SER A 296 16.46 -20.68 4.79
CA SER A 296 16.86 -20.11 3.50
C SER A 296 17.03 -18.58 3.52
N GLN A 297 16.77 -17.93 4.64
CA GLN A 297 16.86 -16.46 4.81
C GLN A 297 18.04 -16.04 5.70
N THR A 298 19.10 -16.83 5.72
CA THR A 298 20.39 -16.43 6.30
C THR A 298 21.16 -15.57 5.29
N MET A 299 22.07 -14.74 5.77
CA MET A 299 22.88 -13.89 4.89
C MET A 299 23.65 -14.70 3.81
N PRO A 300 24.32 -15.84 4.12
CA PRO A 300 24.95 -16.67 3.09
C PRO A 300 23.95 -17.28 2.10
N ALA A 301 22.78 -17.71 2.56
CA ALA A 301 21.73 -18.27 1.69
C ALA A 301 21.19 -17.22 0.72
N MET A 302 20.89 -16.01 1.20
CA MET A 302 20.42 -14.90 0.36
C MET A 302 21.51 -14.42 -0.63
N ALA A 303 22.77 -14.43 -0.25
CA ALA A 303 23.88 -14.11 -1.18
C ALA A 303 23.93 -15.12 -2.35
N VAL A 304 23.81 -16.42 -2.04
CA VAL A 304 23.79 -17.49 -3.06
C VAL A 304 22.56 -17.39 -3.96
N THR A 305 21.38 -17.18 -3.39
CA THR A 305 20.12 -17.12 -4.17
C THR A 305 20.00 -15.85 -5.00
N GLY A 306 20.51 -14.72 -4.51
CA GLY A 306 20.52 -13.44 -5.23
C GLY A 306 21.58 -13.32 -6.33
N ALA A 307 22.62 -14.18 -6.30
CA ALA A 307 23.74 -14.11 -7.25
C ALA A 307 23.38 -14.48 -8.70
N VAL A 308 22.15 -14.89 -8.99
CA VAL A 308 21.66 -15.27 -10.32
C VAL A 308 20.82 -14.20 -10.99
N CYS A 309 20.65 -13.03 -10.38
CA CYS A 309 19.87 -11.93 -10.89
C CYS A 309 20.76 -10.72 -11.16
N ASP A 310 20.55 -10.09 -12.30
CA ASP A 310 21.14 -8.80 -12.68
C ASP A 310 20.21 -7.64 -12.28
N LEU A 311 18.89 -7.87 -12.25
CA LEU A 311 17.93 -6.87 -11.76
C LEU A 311 18.08 -6.62 -10.25
N PRO A 312 17.86 -5.38 -9.80
CA PRO A 312 17.77 -5.06 -8.37
C PRO A 312 16.70 -5.93 -7.68
N VAL A 313 17.04 -6.52 -6.54
CA VAL A 313 16.10 -7.28 -5.70
C VAL A 313 15.77 -6.48 -4.44
N PHE A 314 14.56 -5.95 -4.38
CA PHE A 314 14.08 -5.22 -3.21
C PHE A 314 13.55 -6.19 -2.16
N ARG A 315 14.02 -6.02 -0.92
CA ARG A 315 13.65 -6.84 0.25
C ARG A 315 13.13 -5.93 1.36
N PRO A 316 11.93 -5.32 1.21
CA PRO A 316 11.47 -4.30 2.15
C PRO A 316 11.27 -4.83 3.57
N CYS A 317 11.02 -6.13 3.75
CA CYS A 317 10.85 -6.76 5.06
C CYS A 317 12.16 -7.24 5.71
N ILE A 318 13.33 -6.98 5.11
CA ILE A 318 14.60 -7.62 5.50
C ILE A 318 15.00 -7.39 6.96
N GLY A 319 14.69 -6.24 7.54
CA GLY A 319 14.99 -5.89 8.93
C GLY A 319 13.79 -5.88 9.86
N MET A 320 12.64 -6.37 9.39
CA MET A 320 11.40 -6.39 10.19
C MET A 320 11.26 -7.71 10.94
N ASP A 321 10.76 -7.64 12.16
CA ASP A 321 10.31 -8.81 12.89
C ASP A 321 8.92 -9.28 12.46
N LYS A 322 8.48 -10.44 12.97
CA LYS A 322 7.21 -11.05 12.56
C LYS A 322 5.99 -10.22 12.96
N GLU A 323 6.03 -9.55 14.13
CA GLU A 323 4.91 -8.74 14.63
C GLU A 323 4.75 -7.46 13.83
N GLU A 324 5.85 -6.82 13.40
CA GLU A 324 5.81 -5.67 12.51
C GLU A 324 5.17 -6.02 11.16
N ILE A 325 5.54 -7.17 10.59
CA ILE A 325 4.96 -7.67 9.33
C ILE A 325 3.47 -7.99 9.51
N VAL A 326 3.08 -8.68 10.57
CA VAL A 326 1.68 -9.02 10.89
C VAL A 326 0.84 -7.76 11.09
N THR A 327 1.37 -6.74 11.74
CA THR A 327 0.70 -5.46 11.93
C THR A 327 0.34 -4.82 10.58
N ILE A 328 1.27 -4.83 9.62
CA ILE A 328 1.00 -4.32 8.27
C ILE A 328 0.03 -5.24 7.53
N ALA A 329 0.18 -6.56 7.63
CA ALA A 329 -0.71 -7.53 6.97
C ALA A 329 -2.17 -7.36 7.40
N ARG A 330 -2.42 -7.10 8.69
CA ARG A 330 -3.75 -6.77 9.20
C ARG A 330 -4.26 -5.44 8.64
N LYS A 331 -3.41 -4.41 8.64
CA LYS A 331 -3.76 -3.10 8.07
C LYS A 331 -4.19 -3.16 6.61
N ILE A 332 -3.59 -4.04 5.82
CA ILE A 332 -3.88 -4.19 4.39
C ILE A 332 -4.87 -5.33 4.09
N ASP A 333 -5.47 -5.90 5.12
CA ASP A 333 -6.47 -6.98 5.06
C ASP A 333 -5.98 -8.27 4.39
N THR A 334 -4.68 -8.57 4.45
CA THR A 334 -4.12 -9.80 3.87
C THR A 334 -3.89 -10.91 4.90
N PHE A 335 -3.87 -10.59 6.20
CA PHE A 335 -3.50 -11.52 7.25
C PHE A 335 -4.38 -12.78 7.29
N GLU A 336 -5.71 -12.60 7.38
CA GLU A 336 -6.65 -13.73 7.51
C GLU A 336 -6.61 -14.67 6.29
N THR A 337 -6.41 -14.13 5.10
CA THR A 337 -6.21 -14.94 3.89
C THR A 337 -4.87 -15.67 3.94
N SER A 338 -3.80 -15.01 4.40
CA SER A 338 -2.45 -15.59 4.44
C SER A 338 -2.32 -16.78 5.38
N ILE A 339 -3.11 -16.85 6.47
CA ILE A 339 -3.06 -17.94 7.45
C ILE A 339 -3.96 -19.14 7.08
N LEU A 340 -4.66 -19.09 5.95
CA LEU A 340 -5.42 -20.25 5.48
C LEU A 340 -4.48 -21.45 5.25
N PRO A 341 -4.90 -22.70 5.60
CA PRO A 341 -4.04 -23.87 5.65
C PRO A 341 -3.80 -24.51 4.27
N TYR A 342 -3.36 -23.69 3.31
CA TYR A 342 -2.97 -24.15 1.97
C TYR A 342 -1.48 -23.90 1.78
N GLU A 343 -0.75 -24.96 1.43
CA GLU A 343 0.70 -24.94 1.34
C GLU A 343 1.20 -24.30 0.05
N ASP A 344 2.32 -23.59 0.16
CA ASP A 344 3.04 -23.00 -0.98
C ASP A 344 4.01 -24.04 -1.61
N CYS A 345 4.42 -23.78 -2.86
CA CYS A 345 5.39 -24.63 -3.56
C CYS A 345 6.70 -24.83 -2.79
N CYS A 346 7.12 -23.89 -1.95
CA CYS A 346 8.35 -23.95 -1.18
C CYS A 346 8.34 -25.01 -0.07
N THR A 347 7.17 -25.52 0.33
CA THR A 347 7.04 -26.50 1.41
C THR A 347 6.93 -27.94 0.93
N VAL A 348 6.73 -28.15 -0.39
CA VAL A 348 6.48 -29.47 -0.99
C VAL A 348 7.61 -30.47 -0.75
N PHE A 349 8.86 -30.08 -0.94
CA PHE A 349 10.06 -30.92 -0.76
C PHE A 349 11.04 -30.31 0.24
N THR A 350 10.54 -29.96 1.43
CA THR A 350 11.38 -29.32 2.45
C THR A 350 12.41 -30.32 3.00
N PRO A 351 13.74 -30.01 2.94
CA PRO A 351 14.77 -30.86 3.47
C PRO A 351 14.69 -30.95 5.01
N LYS A 352 15.00 -32.17 5.56
CA LYS A 352 15.08 -32.39 7.02
C LYS A 352 16.18 -31.54 7.67
N HIS A 353 17.29 -31.34 6.96
CA HIS A 353 18.45 -30.60 7.42
C HIS A 353 18.91 -29.59 6.36
N PRO A 354 18.23 -28.41 6.25
CA PRO A 354 18.57 -27.43 5.25
C PRO A 354 19.94 -26.79 5.51
N ASN A 355 20.71 -26.55 4.46
CA ASN A 355 22.02 -25.92 4.56
C ASN A 355 21.86 -24.40 4.78
N THR A 356 22.17 -23.93 6.00
CA THR A 356 22.06 -22.49 6.38
C THR A 356 23.34 -21.69 6.11
N LYS A 357 24.45 -22.36 5.75
CA LYS A 357 25.75 -21.75 5.45
C LYS A 357 26.31 -22.28 4.12
N PRO A 358 25.57 -22.11 3.02
CA PRO A 358 25.97 -22.62 1.72
C PRO A 358 27.27 -21.96 1.21
N LYS A 359 28.05 -22.75 0.47
CA LYS A 359 29.23 -22.27 -0.26
C LYS A 359 28.90 -22.30 -1.76
N MET A 360 29.17 -21.21 -2.47
CA MET A 360 28.87 -21.09 -3.89
C MET A 360 29.40 -22.24 -4.75
N PRO A 361 30.67 -22.73 -4.58
CA PRO A 361 31.16 -23.85 -5.37
C PRO A 361 30.30 -25.11 -5.27
N LYS A 362 29.82 -25.47 -4.07
CA LYS A 362 28.92 -26.62 -3.89
C LYS A 362 27.58 -26.47 -4.57
N ILE A 363 27.05 -25.23 -4.59
CA ILE A 363 25.79 -24.93 -5.28
C ILE A 363 25.96 -25.05 -6.80
N LEU A 364 27.05 -24.51 -7.35
CA LEU A 364 27.34 -24.59 -8.78
C LEU A 364 27.62 -26.03 -9.24
N GLU A 365 28.31 -26.82 -8.40
CA GLU A 365 28.49 -28.25 -8.63
C GLU A 365 27.15 -29.00 -8.69
N ALA A 366 26.24 -28.75 -7.75
CA ALA A 366 24.93 -29.38 -7.76
C ALA A 366 24.09 -28.93 -8.96
N GLU A 367 24.10 -27.64 -9.31
CA GLU A 367 23.42 -27.14 -10.52
C GLU A 367 23.97 -27.73 -11.81
N SER A 368 25.25 -28.12 -11.88
CA SER A 368 25.84 -28.71 -13.09
C SER A 368 25.21 -30.05 -13.50
N HIS A 369 24.46 -30.70 -12.63
CA HIS A 369 23.67 -31.91 -12.93
C HIS A 369 22.30 -31.61 -13.57
N LEU A 370 21.91 -30.34 -13.68
CA LEU A 370 20.64 -29.87 -14.21
C LEU A 370 20.84 -29.12 -15.52
N ASP A 371 19.94 -29.29 -16.47
CA ASP A 371 19.86 -28.39 -17.64
C ASP A 371 19.10 -27.12 -17.26
N VAL A 372 19.84 -26.20 -16.61
CA VAL A 372 19.26 -24.98 -16.03
C VAL A 372 18.55 -24.14 -17.09
N GLU A 373 19.14 -23.97 -18.27
CA GLU A 373 18.59 -23.11 -19.32
C GLU A 373 17.31 -23.72 -19.91
N ALA A 374 17.30 -25.02 -20.23
CA ALA A 374 16.12 -25.69 -20.78
C ALA A 374 14.96 -25.67 -19.77
N LEU A 375 15.21 -25.92 -18.47
CA LEU A 375 14.19 -25.90 -17.42
C LEU A 375 13.61 -24.52 -17.19
N VAL A 376 14.43 -23.48 -17.22
CA VAL A 376 13.97 -22.08 -17.10
C VAL A 376 13.16 -21.69 -18.32
N ASP A 377 13.60 -22.03 -19.52
CA ASP A 377 12.89 -21.75 -20.77
C ASP A 377 11.51 -22.42 -20.82
N GLU A 378 11.41 -23.68 -20.39
CA GLU A 378 10.16 -24.42 -20.28
C GLU A 378 9.18 -23.73 -19.34
N ALA A 379 9.64 -23.37 -18.14
CA ALA A 379 8.82 -22.72 -17.14
C ALA A 379 8.31 -21.33 -17.62
N VAL A 380 9.18 -20.54 -18.26
CA VAL A 380 8.80 -19.23 -18.81
C VAL A 380 7.77 -19.36 -19.95
N LYS A 381 7.92 -20.35 -20.83
CA LYS A 381 6.94 -20.61 -21.89
C LYS A 381 5.59 -21.10 -21.38
N GLY A 382 5.56 -21.74 -20.21
CA GLY A 382 4.36 -22.25 -19.56
C GLY A 382 3.61 -21.23 -18.71
N VAL A 383 4.01 -19.96 -18.68
CA VAL A 383 3.39 -18.93 -17.84
C VAL A 383 1.94 -18.67 -18.23
N GLU A 384 1.03 -18.78 -17.28
CA GLU A 384 -0.37 -18.35 -17.36
C GLU A 384 -0.50 -16.93 -16.79
N ILE A 385 -1.18 -16.03 -17.50
CA ILE A 385 -1.41 -14.65 -17.03
C ILE A 385 -2.84 -14.50 -16.55
N ILE A 386 -2.99 -14.04 -15.30
CA ILE A 386 -4.28 -13.76 -14.68
C ILE A 386 -4.34 -12.27 -14.35
N HIS A 387 -5.32 -11.56 -14.92
CA HIS A 387 -5.55 -10.14 -14.64
C HIS A 387 -6.47 -9.97 -13.44
N LEU A 388 -6.00 -9.22 -12.44
CA LEU A 388 -6.76 -8.84 -11.27
C LEU A 388 -7.29 -7.41 -11.43
N PRO A 389 -8.56 -7.15 -11.02
CA PRO A 389 -9.26 -5.88 -11.23
C PRO A 389 -8.64 -4.69 -10.50
#